data_e27ecd16965da5da1c3c380cdc93e8d3
#
_entry.id   e27ecd16965da5da1c3c380cdc93e8d3
#
_cell.length_a   1.000
_cell.length_b   1.000
_cell.length_c   1.000
_cell.angle_alpha   90.00
_cell.angle_beta   90.00
_cell.angle_gamma   90.00
#
_symmetry.space_group_name_H-M   'P 1'
#
loop_
_entity.id
_entity.type
_entity.pdbx_description
1 polymer ?
#
loop_
_entity_poly.entity_id
_entity_poly.type
_entity_poly.pdbx_seq_one_letter_code
_entity_poly.pdbx_strand_id
1 'polypeptide(L)'
;IIGPSGSGKSTLLRCLNQFEQITSGKVTICGDDMIVGQGKNEAIYAPKQILKKIRLNVGMVFQNFNLFPHLSVLKNITEAPIRVLKKPKEQAQQEARELLKKVGLESKEKSYPCELSGGQQQRVSIARALALNPKILFFDEPTSALDPELTGEILKIIQDLAKEGRTMVVVTHEMSFARDVADRVIFMDGGYIVEEGKPDDVINHPQMERTKAFLERFTSLHTMASGSDDV
;
A
#
# COMPACT_ATOMS: atom_id res chain seq x y z
N ILE A 1 3.58 3.22 8.09
CA ILE A 1 4.47 4.39 7.99
C ILE A 1 3.60 5.64 8.00
N ILE A 2 3.87 6.56 8.92
CA ILE A 2 3.17 7.85 9.07
C ILE A 2 4.16 9.01 8.94
N GLY A 3 3.66 10.23 8.77
CA GLY A 3 4.49 11.45 8.70
C GLY A 3 3.91 12.50 7.75
N PRO A 4 4.41 13.73 7.75
CA PRO A 4 3.93 14.81 6.91
C PRO A 4 4.13 14.55 5.41
N SER A 5 3.38 15.27 4.57
CA SER A 5 3.58 15.23 3.12
C SER A 5 5.02 15.67 2.79
N GLY A 6 5.64 15.03 1.80
CA GLY A 6 7.03 15.30 1.44
C GLY A 6 8.08 14.67 2.34
N SER A 7 7.73 13.89 3.36
CA SER A 7 8.71 13.21 4.24
C SER A 7 9.42 11.99 3.62
N GLY A 8 9.11 11.63 2.37
CA GLY A 8 9.78 10.55 1.65
C GLY A 8 9.10 9.17 1.71
N LYS A 9 7.94 9.04 2.37
CA LYS A 9 7.22 7.75 2.55
C LYS A 9 6.92 7.03 1.22
N SER A 10 6.26 7.71 0.29
CA SER A 10 5.95 7.17 -1.04
C SER A 10 7.21 6.90 -1.86
N THR A 11 8.22 7.76 -1.76
CA THR A 11 9.52 7.55 -2.42
C THR A 11 10.19 6.28 -1.91
N LEU A 12 10.16 6.03 -0.59
CA LEU A 12 10.67 4.78 -0.01
C LEU A 12 9.95 3.56 -0.61
N LEU A 13 8.60 3.56 -0.62
CA LEU A 13 7.85 2.45 -1.21
C LEU A 13 8.17 2.25 -2.70
N ARG A 14 8.29 3.33 -3.45
CA ARG A 14 8.64 3.28 -4.88
C ARG A 14 10.05 2.74 -5.10
N CYS A 15 11.02 3.10 -4.28
CA CYS A 15 12.36 2.52 -4.29
C CYS A 15 12.33 1.01 -4.04
N LEU A 16 11.58 0.56 -3.03
CA LEU A 16 11.43 -0.86 -2.69
C LEU A 16 10.73 -1.67 -3.81
N ASN A 17 9.87 -1.02 -4.61
CA ASN A 17 9.21 -1.61 -5.78
C ASN A 17 9.99 -1.41 -7.10
N GLN A 18 11.18 -0.84 -7.07
CA GLN A 18 12.01 -0.57 -8.26
C GLN A 18 11.35 0.41 -9.26
N PHE A 19 10.48 1.30 -8.79
CA PHE A 19 9.94 2.42 -9.60
C PHE A 19 10.84 3.65 -9.55
N GLU A 20 11.65 3.78 -8.48
CA GLU A 20 12.66 4.83 -8.31
C GLU A 20 14.02 4.19 -8.06
N GLN A 21 15.08 4.89 -8.47
CA GLN A 21 16.45 4.43 -8.28
C GLN A 21 16.96 4.74 -6.88
N ILE A 22 17.61 3.75 -6.28
CA ILE A 22 18.28 3.88 -4.98
C ILE A 22 19.69 4.37 -5.25
N THR A 23 20.09 5.46 -4.62
CA THR A 23 21.44 6.04 -4.76
C THR A 23 22.46 5.25 -3.95
N SER A 24 22.10 4.85 -2.72
CA SER A 24 22.98 4.10 -1.82
C SER A 24 22.19 3.34 -0.77
N GLY A 25 22.80 2.36 -0.14
CA GLY A 25 22.21 1.57 0.93
C GLY A 25 22.08 0.08 0.59
N LYS A 26 21.53 -0.68 1.51
CA LYS A 26 21.27 -2.12 1.36
C LYS A 26 19.77 -2.36 1.45
N VAL A 27 19.25 -3.15 0.51
CA VAL A 27 17.84 -3.57 0.49
C VAL A 27 17.78 -5.06 0.24
N THR A 28 17.15 -5.77 1.18
CA THR A 28 16.91 -7.21 1.09
C THR A 28 15.41 -7.46 1.20
N ILE A 29 14.80 -8.16 0.24
CA ILE A 29 13.38 -8.49 0.22
C ILE A 29 13.21 -10.00 0.11
N CYS A 30 12.54 -10.60 1.09
CA CYS A 30 12.32 -12.06 1.15
C CYS A 30 13.62 -12.89 1.04
N GLY A 31 14.73 -12.37 1.57
CA GLY A 31 16.03 -13.02 1.56
C GLY A 31 16.87 -12.79 0.29
N ASP A 32 16.33 -12.08 -0.70
CA ASP A 32 17.07 -11.71 -1.90
C ASP A 32 17.57 -10.25 -1.80
N ASP A 33 18.86 -10.02 -1.98
CA ASP A 33 19.45 -8.68 -1.98
C ASP A 33 19.11 -7.97 -3.31
N MET A 34 18.43 -6.82 -3.21
CA MET A 34 18.14 -5.95 -4.36
C MET A 34 19.38 -5.14 -4.76
N ILE A 35 20.14 -4.68 -3.78
CA ILE A 35 21.38 -3.92 -3.94
C ILE A 35 22.52 -4.82 -3.54
N VAL A 36 23.48 -5.02 -4.44
CA VAL A 36 24.63 -5.95 -4.25
C VAL A 36 25.97 -5.22 -4.12
N GLY A 37 25.98 -3.90 -4.29
CA GLY A 37 27.18 -3.09 -4.16
C GLY A 37 26.90 -1.60 -4.28
N GLN A 38 27.97 -0.82 -4.17
CA GLN A 38 27.95 0.64 -4.30
C GLN A 38 28.91 1.09 -5.40
N GLY A 39 28.37 1.78 -6.40
CA GLY A 39 29.15 2.49 -7.41
C GLY A 39 29.58 3.89 -6.93
N LYS A 40 30.17 4.70 -7.82
CA LYS A 40 30.61 6.06 -7.47
C LYS A 40 29.45 6.97 -7.07
N ASN A 41 28.33 6.92 -7.79
CA ASN A 41 27.17 7.81 -7.58
C ASN A 41 25.83 7.07 -7.51
N GLU A 42 25.81 5.75 -7.60
CA GLU A 42 24.59 4.96 -7.63
C GLU A 42 24.78 3.57 -7.02
N ALA A 43 23.70 2.98 -6.53
CA ALA A 43 23.70 1.61 -6.04
C ALA A 43 23.83 0.61 -7.21
N ILE A 44 24.55 -0.47 -7.00
CA ILE A 44 24.65 -1.58 -7.96
C ILE A 44 23.54 -2.57 -7.67
N TYR A 45 22.62 -2.68 -8.61
CA TYR A 45 21.48 -3.59 -8.49
C TYR A 45 21.87 -5.04 -8.81
N ALA A 46 21.17 -5.96 -8.18
CA ALA A 46 21.26 -7.39 -8.47
C ALA A 46 20.91 -7.70 -9.94
N PRO A 47 21.33 -8.87 -10.46
CA PRO A 47 20.96 -9.32 -11.80
C PRO A 47 19.44 -9.32 -12.03
N LYS A 48 19.02 -9.07 -13.29
CA LYS A 48 17.60 -8.95 -13.69
C LYS A 48 16.73 -10.12 -13.22
N GLN A 49 17.27 -11.34 -13.13
CA GLN A 49 16.55 -12.50 -12.64
C GLN A 49 16.16 -12.39 -11.16
N ILE A 50 17.09 -11.91 -10.32
CA ILE A 50 16.84 -11.66 -8.89
C ILE A 50 15.84 -10.52 -8.73
N LEU A 51 16.02 -9.41 -9.45
CA LEU A 51 15.08 -8.28 -9.42
C LEU A 51 13.67 -8.70 -9.85
N LYS A 52 13.54 -9.57 -10.85
CA LYS A 52 12.25 -10.14 -11.26
C LYS A 52 11.63 -11.00 -10.14
N LYS A 53 12.43 -11.83 -9.47
CA LYS A 53 11.98 -12.65 -8.34
C LYS A 53 11.49 -11.76 -7.19
N ILE A 54 12.22 -10.70 -6.85
CA ILE A 54 11.83 -9.71 -5.85
C ILE A 54 10.49 -9.08 -6.21
N ARG A 55 10.31 -8.59 -7.45
CA ARG A 55 9.05 -7.97 -7.90
C ARG A 55 7.84 -8.90 -7.82
N LEU A 56 8.03 -10.21 -8.00
CA LEU A 56 6.94 -11.18 -7.85
C LEU A 56 6.54 -11.43 -6.40
N ASN A 57 7.43 -11.13 -5.45
CA ASN A 57 7.15 -11.24 -4.02
C ASN A 57 6.43 -10.00 -3.46
N VAL A 58 6.28 -8.93 -4.25
CA VAL A 58 5.72 -7.66 -3.79
C VAL A 58 4.50 -7.28 -4.62
N GLY A 59 3.40 -6.98 -3.96
CA GLY A 59 2.23 -6.34 -4.54
C GLY A 59 2.17 -4.87 -4.15
N MET A 60 1.75 -4.00 -5.07
CA MET A 60 1.63 -2.56 -4.82
C MET A 60 0.21 -2.08 -5.10
N VAL A 61 -0.34 -1.35 -4.14
CA VAL A 61 -1.59 -0.60 -4.23
C VAL A 61 -1.24 0.88 -4.19
N PHE A 62 -1.62 1.61 -5.23
CA PHE A 62 -1.28 3.02 -5.40
C PHE A 62 -2.42 3.92 -4.92
N GLN A 63 -2.07 5.15 -4.59
CA GLN A 63 -3.00 6.22 -4.25
C GLN A 63 -4.05 6.46 -5.37
N ASN A 64 -3.63 6.49 -6.63
CA ASN A 64 -4.46 6.81 -7.80
C ASN A 64 -4.98 5.57 -8.53
N PHE A 65 -5.19 4.44 -7.85
CA PHE A 65 -5.73 3.17 -8.37
C PHE A 65 -4.90 2.55 -9.50
N ASN A 66 -4.45 3.32 -10.48
CA ASN A 66 -3.62 2.95 -11.64
C ASN A 66 -4.17 1.72 -12.41
N LEU A 67 -5.48 1.64 -12.57
CA LEU A 67 -6.11 0.60 -13.39
C LEU A 67 -5.85 0.87 -14.88
N PHE A 68 -5.76 -0.21 -15.65
CA PHE A 68 -5.69 -0.12 -17.11
C PHE A 68 -7.07 0.27 -17.65
N PRO A 69 -7.26 1.51 -18.18
CA PRO A 69 -8.59 2.02 -18.51
C PRO A 69 -9.26 1.27 -19.67
N HIS A 70 -8.47 0.67 -20.55
CA HIS A 70 -8.92 -0.11 -21.71
C HIS A 70 -9.18 -1.59 -21.41
N LEU A 71 -8.95 -2.04 -20.18
CA LEU A 71 -9.22 -3.41 -19.73
C LEU A 71 -10.42 -3.42 -18.79
N SER A 72 -11.25 -4.47 -18.91
CA SER A 72 -12.31 -4.71 -17.93
C SER A 72 -11.72 -5.04 -16.55
N VAL A 73 -12.52 -4.99 -15.50
CA VAL A 73 -12.16 -5.36 -14.13
C VAL A 73 -11.50 -6.74 -14.09
N LEU A 74 -12.16 -7.75 -14.66
CA LEU A 74 -11.60 -9.11 -14.72
C LEU A 74 -10.23 -9.16 -15.41
N LYS A 75 -10.07 -8.44 -16.54
CA LYS A 75 -8.80 -8.37 -17.26
C LYS A 75 -7.73 -7.62 -16.48
N ASN A 76 -8.06 -6.54 -15.77
CA ASN A 76 -7.12 -5.85 -14.89
C ASN A 76 -6.50 -6.78 -13.85
N ILE A 77 -7.27 -7.73 -13.32
CA ILE A 77 -6.81 -8.69 -12.31
C ILE A 77 -6.05 -9.85 -12.95
N THR A 78 -6.50 -10.35 -14.11
CA THR A 78 -5.97 -11.59 -14.73
C THR A 78 -4.76 -11.40 -15.63
N GLU A 79 -4.49 -10.16 -16.11
CA GLU A 79 -3.43 -9.90 -17.09
C GLU A 79 -2.05 -10.32 -16.58
N ALA A 80 -1.69 -9.95 -15.36
CA ALA A 80 -0.40 -10.30 -14.78
C ALA A 80 -0.28 -11.83 -14.49
N PRO A 81 -1.23 -12.50 -13.85
CA PRO A 81 -1.21 -13.97 -13.71
C PRO A 81 -1.01 -14.72 -15.03
N ILE A 82 -1.72 -14.32 -16.08
CA ILE A 82 -1.61 -14.97 -17.40
C ILE A 82 -0.27 -14.66 -18.07
N ARG A 83 0.11 -13.36 -18.15
CA ARG A 83 1.30 -12.95 -18.90
C ARG A 83 2.60 -13.25 -18.18
N VAL A 84 2.64 -13.05 -16.87
CA VAL A 84 3.87 -13.12 -16.07
C VAL A 84 4.06 -14.50 -15.46
N LEU A 85 3.00 -15.05 -14.80
CA LEU A 85 3.06 -16.37 -14.17
C LEU A 85 2.74 -17.51 -15.13
N LYS A 86 2.30 -17.20 -16.38
CA LYS A 86 1.90 -18.18 -17.39
C LYS A 86 0.78 -19.12 -16.92
N LYS A 87 -0.09 -18.64 -16.00
CA LYS A 87 -1.25 -19.41 -15.56
C LYS A 87 -2.22 -19.66 -16.72
N PRO A 88 -2.89 -20.81 -16.78
CA PRO A 88 -4.01 -21.04 -17.69
C PRO A 88 -5.09 -19.96 -17.49
N LYS A 89 -5.69 -19.51 -18.59
CA LYS A 89 -6.67 -18.41 -18.58
C LYS A 89 -7.86 -18.71 -17.68
N GLU A 90 -8.38 -19.91 -17.76
CA GLU A 90 -9.54 -20.38 -16.97
C GLU A 90 -9.23 -20.33 -15.46
N GLN A 91 -8.05 -20.83 -15.09
CA GLN A 91 -7.58 -20.78 -13.70
C GLN A 91 -7.42 -19.33 -13.20
N ALA A 92 -6.77 -18.46 -13.99
CA ALA A 92 -6.58 -17.06 -13.62
C ALA A 92 -7.92 -16.32 -13.47
N GLN A 93 -8.91 -16.64 -14.32
CA GLN A 93 -10.25 -16.06 -14.21
C GLN A 93 -11.01 -16.57 -12.99
N GLN A 94 -10.88 -17.83 -12.63
CA GLN A 94 -11.49 -18.39 -11.44
C GLN A 94 -10.94 -17.71 -10.17
N GLU A 95 -9.61 -17.68 -10.04
CA GLU A 95 -8.94 -17.00 -8.92
C GLU A 95 -9.31 -15.49 -8.84
N ALA A 96 -9.42 -14.82 -10.00
CA ALA A 96 -9.82 -13.41 -10.04
C ALA A 96 -11.28 -13.20 -9.55
N ARG A 97 -12.21 -14.12 -9.86
CA ARG A 97 -13.59 -14.05 -9.33
C ARG A 97 -13.63 -14.23 -7.81
N GLU A 98 -12.80 -15.11 -7.26
CA GLU A 98 -12.66 -15.28 -5.82
C GLU A 98 -12.14 -13.99 -5.15
N LEU A 99 -11.16 -13.33 -5.78
CA LEU A 99 -10.67 -12.02 -5.31
C LEU A 99 -11.75 -10.94 -5.43
N LEU A 100 -12.52 -10.91 -6.51
CA LEU A 100 -13.64 -9.97 -6.67
C LEU A 100 -14.71 -10.20 -5.60
N LYS A 101 -15.00 -11.45 -5.26
CA LYS A 101 -15.90 -11.78 -4.15
C LYS A 101 -15.36 -11.25 -2.83
N LYS A 102 -14.06 -11.45 -2.57
CA LYS A 102 -13.40 -10.95 -1.36
C LYS A 102 -13.51 -9.44 -1.17
N VAL A 103 -13.51 -8.68 -2.27
CA VAL A 103 -13.64 -7.22 -2.25
C VAL A 103 -15.07 -6.71 -2.56
N GLY A 104 -16.07 -7.60 -2.64
CA GLY A 104 -17.48 -7.27 -2.85
C GLY A 104 -17.79 -6.67 -4.22
N LEU A 105 -17.16 -7.17 -5.29
CA LEU A 105 -17.29 -6.66 -6.66
C LEU A 105 -17.61 -7.73 -7.70
N GLU A 106 -18.27 -8.84 -7.31
CA GLU A 106 -18.60 -9.97 -8.21
C GLU A 106 -19.41 -9.51 -9.43
N SER A 107 -20.36 -8.59 -9.23
CA SER A 107 -21.22 -8.08 -10.30
C SER A 107 -20.51 -7.16 -11.29
N LYS A 108 -19.27 -6.74 -10.99
CA LYS A 108 -18.50 -5.76 -11.77
C LYS A 108 -17.41 -6.37 -12.67
N GLU A 109 -17.34 -7.70 -12.83
CA GLU A 109 -16.24 -8.37 -13.57
C GLU A 109 -16.09 -7.87 -15.03
N LYS A 110 -17.21 -7.47 -15.66
CA LYS A 110 -17.24 -7.00 -17.06
C LYS A 110 -17.13 -5.47 -17.18
N SER A 111 -17.31 -4.72 -16.11
CA SER A 111 -17.22 -3.26 -16.11
C SER A 111 -15.81 -2.77 -16.42
N TYR A 112 -15.71 -1.54 -16.87
CA TYR A 112 -14.44 -0.83 -17.10
C TYR A 112 -14.19 0.19 -15.99
N PRO A 113 -12.94 0.64 -15.78
CA PRO A 113 -12.61 1.60 -14.71
C PRO A 113 -13.48 2.86 -14.72
N CYS A 114 -13.85 3.40 -15.89
CA CYS A 114 -14.70 4.59 -16.01
C CYS A 114 -16.15 4.38 -15.52
N GLU A 115 -16.58 3.14 -15.34
CA GLU A 115 -17.93 2.77 -14.86
C GLU A 115 -17.94 2.49 -13.34
N LEU A 116 -16.82 2.73 -12.66
CA LEU A 116 -16.63 2.43 -11.24
C LEU A 116 -16.46 3.71 -10.42
N SER A 117 -17.01 3.72 -9.20
CA SER A 117 -16.67 4.75 -8.21
C SER A 117 -15.19 4.64 -7.78
N GLY A 118 -14.63 5.69 -7.16
CA GLY A 118 -13.26 5.68 -6.65
C GLY A 118 -12.99 4.51 -5.70
N GLY A 119 -13.88 4.27 -4.74
CA GLY A 119 -13.78 3.13 -3.82
C GLY A 119 -13.84 1.77 -4.53
N GLN A 120 -14.68 1.63 -5.59
CA GLN A 120 -14.71 0.42 -6.40
C GLN A 120 -13.40 0.24 -7.18
N GLN A 121 -12.84 1.31 -7.76
CA GLN A 121 -11.55 1.26 -8.45
C GLN A 121 -10.43 0.85 -7.50
N GLN A 122 -10.41 1.37 -6.27
CA GLN A 122 -9.42 1.00 -5.26
C GLN A 122 -9.55 -0.48 -4.85
N ARG A 123 -10.77 -0.98 -4.68
CA ARG A 123 -11.01 -2.40 -4.40
C ARG A 123 -10.52 -3.31 -5.54
N VAL A 124 -10.70 -2.91 -6.80
CA VAL A 124 -10.12 -3.62 -7.95
C VAL A 124 -8.59 -3.55 -7.93
N SER A 125 -7.98 -2.40 -7.57
CA SER A 125 -6.53 -2.26 -7.43
C SER A 125 -5.96 -3.20 -6.36
N ILE A 126 -6.64 -3.35 -5.23
CA ILE A 126 -6.28 -4.32 -4.17
C ILE A 126 -6.39 -5.76 -4.70
N ALA A 127 -7.50 -6.12 -5.35
CA ALA A 127 -7.68 -7.46 -5.94
C ALA A 127 -6.58 -7.77 -6.97
N ARG A 128 -6.21 -6.80 -7.81
CA ARG A 128 -5.11 -6.92 -8.77
C ARG A 128 -3.76 -7.17 -8.09
N ALA A 129 -3.46 -6.43 -7.01
CA ALA A 129 -2.23 -6.62 -6.25
C ALA A 129 -2.16 -8.02 -5.62
N LEU A 130 -3.28 -8.56 -5.15
CA LEU A 130 -3.40 -9.90 -4.57
C LEU A 130 -3.27 -11.03 -5.61
N ALA A 131 -3.59 -10.78 -6.88
CA ALA A 131 -3.69 -11.80 -7.92
C ALA A 131 -2.37 -12.54 -8.22
N LEU A 132 -1.23 -11.91 -7.94
CA LEU A 132 0.10 -12.54 -8.03
C LEU A 132 0.49 -13.31 -6.76
N ASN A 133 -0.38 -13.33 -5.75
CA ASN A 133 -0.15 -13.91 -4.43
C ASN A 133 1.21 -13.48 -3.82
N PRO A 134 1.46 -12.17 -3.70
CA PRO A 134 2.72 -11.65 -3.21
C PRO A 134 2.92 -11.99 -1.73
N LYS A 135 4.18 -12.05 -1.28
CA LYS A 135 4.54 -12.25 0.14
C LYS A 135 4.39 -10.95 0.94
N ILE A 136 4.56 -9.80 0.29
CA ILE A 136 4.47 -8.48 0.91
C ILE A 136 3.54 -7.61 0.07
N LEU A 137 2.63 -6.89 0.73
CA LEU A 137 1.77 -5.88 0.11
C LEU A 137 2.21 -4.49 0.56
N PHE A 138 2.42 -3.61 -0.38
CA PHE A 138 2.67 -2.19 -0.15
C PHE A 138 1.43 -1.39 -0.49
N PHE A 139 1.02 -0.50 0.40
CA PHE A 139 -0.08 0.43 0.23
C PHE A 139 0.46 1.87 0.34
N ASP A 140 0.39 2.61 -0.75
CA ASP A 140 0.80 4.02 -0.80
C ASP A 140 -0.44 4.91 -0.70
N GLU A 141 -0.76 5.35 0.51
CA GLU A 141 -1.91 6.19 0.84
C GLU A 141 -3.23 5.71 0.19
N PRO A 142 -3.69 4.48 0.51
CA PRO A 142 -4.77 3.82 -0.24
C PRO A 142 -6.14 4.48 -0.12
N THR A 143 -6.30 5.46 0.78
CA THR A 143 -7.58 6.16 1.04
C THR A 143 -7.56 7.63 0.64
N SER A 144 -6.41 8.23 0.35
CA SER A 144 -6.26 9.68 0.16
C SER A 144 -6.97 10.24 -1.08
N ALA A 145 -7.32 9.41 -2.06
CA ALA A 145 -8.09 9.78 -3.25
C ALA A 145 -9.59 9.45 -3.13
N LEU A 146 -10.08 9.16 -1.91
CA LEU A 146 -11.44 8.70 -1.66
C LEU A 146 -12.19 9.67 -0.74
N ASP A 147 -13.51 9.70 -0.92
CA ASP A 147 -14.41 10.38 0.01
C ASP A 147 -14.39 9.66 1.38
N PRO A 148 -14.62 10.40 2.49
CA PRO A 148 -14.59 9.84 3.83
C PRO A 148 -15.50 8.60 4.04
N GLU A 149 -16.67 8.57 3.39
CA GLU A 149 -17.59 7.43 3.45
C GLU A 149 -16.99 6.14 2.86
N LEU A 150 -16.19 6.26 1.79
CA LEU A 150 -15.55 5.13 1.13
C LEU A 150 -14.23 4.69 1.79
N THR A 151 -13.62 5.57 2.57
CA THR A 151 -12.38 5.31 3.32
C THR A 151 -12.55 4.09 4.23
N GLY A 152 -13.65 4.04 5.00
CA GLY A 152 -13.92 2.95 5.94
C GLY A 152 -13.97 1.56 5.29
N GLU A 153 -14.53 1.45 4.06
CA GLU A 153 -14.59 0.18 3.33
C GLU A 153 -13.18 -0.33 2.95
N ILE A 154 -12.31 0.57 2.50
CA ILE A 154 -10.93 0.21 2.11
C ILE A 154 -10.10 -0.18 3.33
N LEU A 155 -10.19 0.60 4.43
CA LEU A 155 -9.51 0.28 5.68
C LEU A 155 -9.94 -1.07 6.24
N LYS A 156 -11.24 -1.41 6.15
CA LYS A 156 -11.76 -2.72 6.55
C LYS A 156 -11.13 -3.86 5.74
N ILE A 157 -11.02 -3.71 4.42
CA ILE A 157 -10.36 -4.72 3.58
C ILE A 157 -8.91 -4.91 4.00
N ILE A 158 -8.16 -3.82 4.25
CA ILE A 158 -6.76 -3.91 4.68
C ILE A 158 -6.66 -4.55 6.07
N GLN A 159 -7.57 -4.23 6.99
CA GLN A 159 -7.66 -4.86 8.31
C GLN A 159 -7.93 -6.38 8.21
N ASP A 160 -8.81 -6.79 7.31
CA ASP A 160 -9.11 -8.21 7.12
C ASP A 160 -7.90 -8.95 6.51
N LEU A 161 -7.13 -8.32 5.62
CA LEU A 161 -5.85 -8.85 5.14
C LEU A 161 -4.80 -8.97 6.27
N ALA A 162 -4.78 -8.03 7.22
CA ALA A 162 -3.91 -8.11 8.40
C ALA A 162 -4.28 -9.33 9.26
N LYS A 163 -5.57 -9.54 9.51
CA LYS A 163 -6.08 -10.71 10.28
C LYS A 163 -5.76 -12.05 9.60
N GLU A 164 -5.61 -12.06 8.27
CA GLU A 164 -5.15 -13.24 7.52
C GLU A 164 -3.64 -13.51 7.67
N GLY A 165 -2.90 -12.69 8.42
CA GLY A 165 -1.46 -12.80 8.61
C GLY A 165 -0.63 -12.33 7.40
N ARG A 166 -1.20 -11.46 6.55
CA ARG A 166 -0.45 -10.89 5.42
C ARG A 166 0.58 -9.88 5.90
N THR A 167 1.82 -10.01 5.43
CA THR A 167 2.85 -8.98 5.64
C THR A 167 2.54 -7.76 4.78
N MET A 168 2.40 -6.61 5.43
CA MET A 168 2.03 -5.37 4.76
C MET A 168 2.88 -4.20 5.24
N VAL A 169 3.14 -3.26 4.33
CA VAL A 169 3.66 -1.92 4.65
C VAL A 169 2.66 -0.91 4.13
N VAL A 170 2.05 -0.16 5.04
CA VAL A 170 1.00 0.80 4.73
C VAL A 170 1.49 2.21 5.03
N VAL A 171 1.55 3.07 4.02
CA VAL A 171 1.68 4.52 4.19
C VAL A 171 0.27 5.08 4.35
N THR A 172 0.00 5.77 5.45
CA THR A 172 -1.36 6.27 5.74
C THR A 172 -1.33 7.54 6.57
N HIS A 173 -2.39 8.33 6.44
CA HIS A 173 -2.73 9.45 7.30
C HIS A 173 -3.84 9.09 8.31
N GLU A 174 -4.34 7.87 8.30
CA GLU A 174 -5.37 7.37 9.20
C GLU A 174 -4.74 6.88 10.51
N MET A 175 -4.61 7.78 11.49
CA MET A 175 -3.89 7.49 12.74
C MET A 175 -4.59 6.41 13.59
N SER A 176 -5.92 6.42 13.66
CA SER A 176 -6.70 5.39 14.34
C SER A 176 -6.48 4.01 13.72
N PHE A 177 -6.52 3.92 12.38
CA PHE A 177 -6.22 2.70 11.66
C PHE A 177 -4.78 2.21 11.93
N ALA A 178 -3.79 3.10 11.86
CA ALA A 178 -2.40 2.73 12.13
C ALA A 178 -2.22 2.21 13.56
N ARG A 179 -2.87 2.83 14.55
CA ARG A 179 -2.85 2.38 15.95
C ARG A 179 -3.48 1.00 16.15
N ASP A 180 -4.63 0.77 15.51
CA ASP A 180 -5.46 -0.41 15.80
C ASP A 180 -5.04 -1.66 15.00
N VAL A 181 -4.29 -1.49 13.89
CA VAL A 181 -3.97 -2.57 12.95
C VAL A 181 -2.49 -2.88 12.85
N ALA A 182 -1.61 -1.90 13.05
CA ALA A 182 -0.19 -2.11 12.84
C ALA A 182 0.47 -2.85 14.02
N ASP A 183 1.42 -3.74 13.71
CA ASP A 183 2.35 -4.31 14.72
C ASP A 183 3.49 -3.34 15.04
N ARG A 184 3.83 -2.46 14.10
CA ARG A 184 4.92 -1.48 14.21
C ARG A 184 4.57 -0.22 13.44
N VAL A 185 4.83 0.93 14.04
CA VAL A 185 4.68 2.25 13.42
C VAL A 185 6.05 2.87 13.22
N ILE A 186 6.24 3.49 12.06
CA ILE A 186 7.44 4.25 11.70
C ILE A 186 6.98 5.67 11.37
N PHE A 187 7.49 6.66 12.12
CA PHE A 187 7.28 8.06 11.82
C PHE A 187 8.46 8.61 11.02
N MET A 188 8.17 9.15 9.83
CA MET A 188 9.16 9.75 8.94
C MET A 188 8.95 11.25 8.81
N ASP A 189 10.06 12.01 8.86
CA ASP A 189 10.08 13.44 8.55
C ASP A 189 11.40 13.85 7.89
N GLY A 190 11.34 14.75 6.89
CA GLY A 190 12.52 15.26 6.20
C GLY A 190 13.43 14.18 5.57
N GLY A 191 12.89 13.03 5.18
CA GLY A 191 13.65 11.92 4.61
C GLY A 191 14.27 10.95 5.63
N TYR A 192 14.03 11.16 6.93
CA TYR A 192 14.58 10.34 8.00
C TYR A 192 13.49 9.60 8.78
N ILE A 193 13.85 8.44 9.32
CA ILE A 193 13.07 7.80 10.38
C ILE A 193 13.38 8.54 11.68
N VAL A 194 12.37 9.22 12.24
CA VAL A 194 12.49 10.01 13.46
C VAL A 194 12.17 9.17 14.69
N GLU A 195 11.13 8.35 14.58
CA GLU A 195 10.68 7.48 15.65
C GLU A 195 10.07 6.19 15.10
N GLU A 196 10.29 5.07 15.80
CA GLU A 196 9.68 3.80 15.45
C GLU A 196 9.44 2.96 16.71
N GLY A 197 8.35 2.19 16.71
CA GLY A 197 8.00 1.36 17.85
C GLY A 197 6.66 0.67 17.67
N LYS A 198 6.11 0.18 18.78
CA LYS A 198 4.73 -0.30 18.82
C LYS A 198 3.76 0.89 18.57
N PRO A 199 2.58 0.63 18.03
CA PRO A 199 1.59 1.70 17.77
C PRO A 199 1.32 2.58 19.00
N ASP A 200 1.15 1.98 20.17
CA ASP A 200 0.87 2.70 21.41
C ASP A 200 2.03 3.64 21.81
N ASP A 201 3.27 3.17 21.67
CA ASP A 201 4.47 3.94 22.02
C ASP A 201 4.63 5.15 21.10
N VAL A 202 4.39 4.99 19.78
CA VAL A 202 4.65 6.05 18.79
C VAL A 202 3.46 7.01 18.64
N ILE A 203 2.21 6.51 18.75
CA ILE A 203 1.02 7.31 18.49
C ILE A 203 0.48 7.94 19.77
N ASN A 204 0.39 7.17 20.89
CA ASN A 204 -0.20 7.65 22.13
C ASN A 204 0.83 8.22 23.09
N HIS A 205 2.07 7.71 23.07
CA HIS A 205 3.15 8.10 23.98
C HIS A 205 4.46 8.45 23.26
N PRO A 206 4.40 9.35 22.22
CA PRO A 206 5.60 9.68 21.43
C PRO A 206 6.69 10.30 22.32
N GLN A 207 7.93 9.90 22.08
CA GLN A 207 9.09 10.40 22.81
C GLN A 207 9.74 11.60 22.12
N MET A 208 9.70 11.60 20.78
CA MET A 208 10.35 12.63 19.97
C MET A 208 9.45 13.85 19.82
N GLU A 209 9.98 15.05 20.11
CA GLU A 209 9.23 16.31 20.00
C GLU A 209 8.61 16.52 18.62
N ARG A 210 9.29 16.06 17.57
CA ARG A 210 8.79 16.16 16.20
C ARG A 210 7.58 15.28 15.95
N THR A 211 7.55 14.09 16.54
CA THR A 211 6.41 13.16 16.49
C THR A 211 5.22 13.76 17.25
N LYS A 212 5.45 14.30 18.46
CA LYS A 212 4.41 14.98 19.26
C LYS A 212 3.75 16.10 18.46
N ALA A 213 4.56 17.03 17.93
CA ALA A 213 4.06 18.16 17.16
C ALA A 213 3.31 17.77 15.88
N PHE A 214 3.64 16.61 15.28
CA PHE A 214 2.89 16.07 14.14
C PHE A 214 1.53 15.53 14.59
N LEU A 215 1.49 14.73 15.64
CA LEU A 215 0.26 14.07 16.13
C LEU A 215 -0.73 15.06 16.75
N GLU A 216 -0.27 16.09 17.46
CA GLU A 216 -1.14 17.16 18.02
C GLU A 216 -1.98 17.84 16.94
N ARG A 217 -1.44 18.03 15.74
CA ARG A 217 -2.19 18.62 14.63
C ARG A 217 -3.35 17.73 14.15
N PHE A 218 -3.20 16.42 14.22
CA PHE A 218 -4.28 15.49 13.87
C PHE A 218 -5.36 15.43 14.95
N THR A 219 -5.00 15.51 16.21
CA THR A 219 -5.95 15.52 17.33
C THR A 219 -6.79 16.81 17.33
N SER A 220 -6.17 17.96 17.11
CA SER A 220 -6.87 19.25 17.05
C SER A 220 -7.82 19.39 15.86
N LEU A 221 -7.49 18.84 14.70
CA LEU A 221 -8.37 18.84 13.52
C LEU A 221 -9.61 17.95 13.73
N HIS A 222 -9.49 16.82 14.42
CA HIS A 222 -10.63 15.96 14.73
C HIS A 222 -11.57 16.56 15.77
N THR A 223 -11.04 17.31 16.73
CA THR A 223 -11.85 17.99 17.76
C THR A 223 -12.67 19.15 17.17
N MET A 224 -12.15 19.84 16.16
CA MET A 224 -12.87 20.92 15.47
C MET A 224 -13.97 20.37 14.51
N ALA A 225 -13.79 19.18 13.93
CA ALA A 225 -14.78 18.57 13.05
C ALA A 225 -15.97 17.93 13.82
N SER A 226 -15.77 17.51 15.07
CA SER A 226 -16.82 16.94 15.93
C SER A 226 -17.59 17.99 16.76
N GLY A 227 -17.19 19.24 16.73
CA GLY A 227 -17.81 20.34 17.49
C GLY A 227 -18.81 21.20 16.72
N SER A 228 -19.16 20.86 15.46
CA SER A 228 -20.07 21.67 14.62
C SER A 228 -21.51 21.10 14.48
N ASP A 229 -21.87 20.04 15.22
CA ASP A 229 -23.22 19.45 15.14
C ASP A 229 -24.15 19.79 16.31
N ASP A 230 -23.78 20.77 17.16
CA ASP A 230 -24.66 21.28 18.21
C ASP A 230 -24.93 22.80 18.02
N VAL A 231 -25.73 23.16 16.99
CA VAL A 231 -26.52 24.41 16.98
C VAL A 231 -27.80 24.22 16.18
#